data_a9919ccf96224d70598daf9307dd4d8a
#
_entry.id   a9919ccf96224d70598daf9307dd4d8a
#
_cell.length_a   1.000
_cell.length_b   1.000
_cell.length_c   1.000
_cell.angle_alpha   90.00
_cell.angle_beta   90.00
_cell.angle_gamma   90.00
#
_symmetry.space_group_name_H-M   'P 1'
#
loop_
_entity.id
_entity.type
_entity.pdbx_description
1 polymer ?
#
loop_
_entity_poly.entity_id
_entity_poly.type
_entity_poly.pdbx_seq_one_letter_code
_entity_poly.pdbx_strand_id
1 'polypeptide(L)'
;RGLKNPEPLRVVFTKSLDLPSKSNLWDCSKAKTLVIYDSSTANESYLSRIPKCVEVEKVLSDNPELISKILAKRGCNKVLWECGPRLATAAIQSNCIQELITFIAPKILGGENSMNPLSDFEFREMHEIIKLSDSQFSLIGNDICVKSSFKN
;
A
#
# COMPACT_ATOMS: atom_id res chain seq x y z
N ARG A 1 -17.17 24.44 -3.45
CA ARG A 1 -16.61 24.76 -4.76
C ARG A 1 -16.52 23.53 -5.66
N GLY A 2 -17.60 22.79 -5.85
CA GLY A 2 -17.98 21.99 -6.99
C GLY A 2 -16.94 21.20 -7.82
N LEU A 3 -15.70 21.09 -7.41
CA LEU A 3 -14.79 20.14 -8.02
C LEU A 3 -15.25 18.75 -7.58
N LYS A 4 -15.88 18.03 -8.48
CA LYS A 4 -15.99 16.58 -8.36
C LYS A 4 -14.55 16.08 -8.26
N ASN A 5 -14.12 15.70 -7.05
CA ASN A 5 -12.84 15.04 -6.89
C ASN A 5 -12.86 13.83 -7.81
N PRO A 6 -11.86 13.66 -8.69
CA PRO A 6 -11.78 12.44 -9.48
C PRO A 6 -11.73 11.27 -8.49
N GLU A 7 -12.47 10.21 -8.77
CA GLU A 7 -12.41 9.00 -7.98
C GLU A 7 -10.97 8.49 -7.97
N PRO A 8 -10.45 8.06 -6.82
CA PRO A 8 -9.07 7.58 -6.73
C PRO A 8 -8.88 6.34 -7.61
N LEU A 9 -7.76 6.27 -8.31
CA LEU A 9 -7.34 5.05 -8.99
C LEU A 9 -7.07 3.97 -7.93
N ARG A 10 -7.77 2.84 -8.03
CA ARG A 10 -7.45 1.65 -7.21
C ARG A 10 -6.29 0.92 -7.84
N VAL A 11 -5.26 0.65 -7.04
CA VAL A 11 -4.07 -0.05 -7.50
C VAL A 11 -3.87 -1.30 -6.66
N VAL A 12 -3.67 -2.42 -7.33
CA VAL A 12 -3.28 -3.68 -6.70
C VAL A 12 -1.93 -4.09 -7.24
N PHE A 13 -0.98 -4.30 -6.35
CA PHE A 13 0.27 -4.95 -6.69
C PHE A 13 0.23 -6.41 -6.24
N THR A 14 0.60 -7.33 -7.13
CA THR A 14 0.57 -8.76 -6.87
C THR A 14 1.79 -9.47 -7.46
N LYS A 15 2.34 -10.44 -6.73
CA LYS A 15 3.40 -11.32 -7.21
C LYS A 15 2.87 -12.56 -7.93
N SER A 16 1.67 -13.01 -7.60
CA SER A 16 1.14 -14.29 -8.08
C SER A 16 0.08 -14.16 -9.17
N LEU A 17 -0.58 -13.00 -9.27
CA LEU A 17 -1.84 -12.80 -10.01
C LEU A 17 -3.02 -13.65 -9.50
N ASP A 18 -2.84 -14.43 -8.44
CA ASP A 18 -3.93 -15.18 -7.83
C ASP A 18 -4.81 -14.24 -6.96
N LEU A 19 -5.69 -13.53 -7.64
CA LEU A 19 -6.58 -12.55 -7.01
C LEU A 19 -8.00 -13.16 -6.87
N PRO A 20 -8.70 -12.82 -5.77
CA PRO A 20 -10.05 -13.34 -5.53
C PRO A 20 -11.00 -13.00 -6.66
N SER A 21 -11.65 -13.99 -7.26
CA SER A 21 -12.59 -13.80 -8.38
C SER A 21 -13.84 -12.99 -7.98
N LYS A 22 -14.25 -13.08 -6.71
CA LYS A 22 -15.37 -12.33 -6.14
C LYS A 22 -14.82 -11.21 -5.26
N SER A 23 -14.51 -10.07 -5.85
CA SER A 23 -13.99 -8.90 -5.13
C SER A 23 -14.59 -7.62 -5.69
N ASN A 24 -14.82 -6.64 -4.81
CA ASN A 24 -15.19 -5.27 -5.20
C ASN A 24 -14.11 -4.59 -6.05
N LEU A 25 -12.91 -5.13 -6.09
CA LEU A 25 -11.81 -4.72 -6.96
C LEU A 25 -12.23 -4.70 -8.44
N TRP A 26 -13.09 -5.63 -8.84
CA TRP A 26 -13.54 -5.81 -10.22
C TRP A 26 -14.70 -4.91 -10.61
N ASP A 27 -15.30 -4.16 -9.66
CA ASP A 27 -16.37 -3.23 -9.93
C ASP A 27 -15.82 -1.91 -10.49
N CYS A 28 -15.62 -1.89 -11.81
CA CYS A 28 -15.10 -0.71 -12.54
C CYS A 28 -16.14 0.43 -12.65
N SER A 29 -17.41 0.19 -12.26
CA SER A 29 -18.42 1.25 -12.25
C SER A 29 -18.18 2.26 -11.13
N LYS A 30 -17.51 1.85 -10.06
CA LYS A 30 -17.22 2.70 -8.90
C LYS A 30 -15.88 3.42 -8.98
N ALA A 31 -14.86 2.80 -9.52
CA ALA A 31 -13.55 3.43 -9.72
C ALA A 31 -12.70 2.62 -10.71
N LYS A 32 -11.79 3.30 -11.41
CA LYS A 32 -10.80 2.62 -12.26
C LYS A 32 -9.89 1.75 -11.41
N THR A 33 -9.50 0.60 -11.96
CA THR A 33 -8.60 -0.33 -11.29
C THR A 33 -7.38 -0.61 -12.18
N LEU A 34 -6.21 -0.58 -11.59
CA LEU A 34 -4.94 -0.97 -12.18
C LEU A 34 -4.37 -2.16 -11.38
N VAL A 35 -4.08 -3.24 -12.06
CA VAL A 35 -3.34 -4.38 -11.51
C VAL A 35 -1.90 -4.30 -12.02
N ILE A 36 -0.93 -4.15 -11.12
CA ILE A 36 0.49 -4.24 -11.42
C ILE A 36 0.98 -5.59 -10.92
N TYR A 37 1.68 -6.34 -11.77
CA TYR A 37 2.17 -7.65 -11.37
C TYR A 37 3.64 -7.86 -11.72
N ASP A 38 4.32 -8.63 -10.87
CA ASP A 38 5.69 -9.06 -11.11
C ASP A 38 5.70 -10.27 -12.06
N SER A 39 6.09 -10.05 -13.31
CA SER A 39 6.10 -11.10 -14.34
C SER A 39 7.20 -12.15 -14.13
N SER A 40 8.14 -11.91 -13.22
CA SER A 40 9.16 -12.91 -12.88
C SER A 40 8.62 -14.03 -11.99
N THR A 41 7.52 -13.76 -11.27
CA THR A 41 6.93 -14.69 -10.28
C THR A 41 5.47 -15.04 -10.56
N ALA A 42 4.77 -14.20 -11.31
CA ALA A 42 3.34 -14.36 -11.56
C ALA A 42 3.03 -15.49 -12.56
N ASN A 43 1.93 -16.20 -12.30
CA ASN A 43 1.36 -17.10 -13.28
C ASN A 43 0.45 -16.32 -14.24
N GLU A 44 0.97 -15.98 -15.41
CA GLU A 44 0.25 -15.19 -16.42
C GLU A 44 -1.02 -15.87 -16.97
N SER A 45 -1.23 -17.15 -16.74
CA SER A 45 -2.51 -17.80 -17.10
C SER A 45 -3.71 -17.16 -16.37
N TYR A 46 -3.47 -16.54 -15.21
CA TYR A 46 -4.49 -15.84 -14.43
C TYR A 46 -4.94 -14.51 -15.02
N LEU A 47 -4.21 -13.96 -16.00
CA LEU A 47 -4.62 -12.75 -16.72
C LEU A 47 -6.00 -12.91 -17.38
N SER A 48 -6.33 -14.13 -17.84
CA SER A 48 -7.63 -14.45 -18.43
C SER A 48 -8.81 -14.26 -17.47
N ARG A 49 -8.56 -14.25 -16.15
CA ARG A 49 -9.58 -14.08 -15.09
C ARG A 49 -9.84 -12.61 -14.79
N ILE A 50 -8.96 -11.70 -15.23
CA ILE A 50 -9.08 -10.26 -14.97
C ILE A 50 -10.11 -9.66 -15.95
N PRO A 51 -11.11 -8.92 -15.45
CA PRO A 51 -12.10 -8.27 -16.31
C PRO A 51 -11.46 -7.28 -17.29
N LYS A 52 -12.00 -7.19 -18.51
CA LYS A 52 -11.48 -6.30 -19.58
C LYS A 52 -11.48 -4.81 -19.22
N CYS A 53 -12.29 -4.41 -18.24
CA CYS A 53 -12.34 -3.02 -17.76
C CYS A 53 -11.19 -2.64 -16.81
N VAL A 54 -10.39 -3.63 -16.37
CA VAL A 54 -9.25 -3.43 -15.48
C VAL A 54 -7.99 -3.26 -16.32
N GLU A 55 -7.25 -2.20 -16.05
CA GLU A 55 -5.92 -2.03 -16.64
C GLU A 55 -4.91 -2.97 -15.98
N VAL A 56 -4.01 -3.53 -16.79
CA VAL A 56 -2.96 -4.43 -16.30
C VAL A 56 -1.60 -3.94 -16.78
N GLU A 57 -0.65 -3.87 -15.87
CA GLU A 57 0.72 -3.47 -16.16
C GLU A 57 1.71 -4.48 -15.55
N LYS A 58 2.67 -4.94 -16.34
CA LYS A 58 3.70 -5.86 -15.88
C LYS A 58 4.98 -5.14 -15.48
N VAL A 59 5.60 -5.63 -14.44
CA VAL A 59 6.93 -5.22 -13.99
C VAL A 59 7.82 -6.45 -13.83
N LEU A 60 9.13 -6.25 -13.73
CA LEU A 60 10.12 -7.33 -13.52
C LEU A 60 10.63 -7.39 -12.07
N SER A 61 10.00 -6.65 -11.19
CA SER A 61 10.44 -6.53 -9.79
C SER A 61 9.30 -6.04 -8.91
N ASP A 62 9.33 -6.42 -7.64
CA ASP A 62 8.43 -5.93 -6.59
C ASP A 62 8.93 -4.64 -5.91
N ASN A 63 9.85 -3.92 -6.55
CA ASN A 63 10.42 -2.69 -5.98
C ASN A 63 9.36 -1.58 -5.87
N PRO A 64 9.07 -1.07 -4.64
CA PRO A 64 8.10 0.01 -4.42
C PRO A 64 8.42 1.31 -5.17
N GLU A 65 9.70 1.60 -5.38
CA GLU A 65 10.13 2.78 -6.13
C GLU A 65 9.67 2.70 -7.61
N LEU A 66 9.75 1.51 -8.22
CA LEU A 66 9.26 1.30 -9.58
C LEU A 66 7.75 1.50 -9.66
N ILE A 67 7.01 0.96 -8.69
CA ILE A 67 5.56 1.16 -8.59
C ILE A 67 5.22 2.65 -8.45
N SER A 68 5.92 3.37 -7.57
CA SER A 68 5.75 4.81 -7.38
C SER A 68 6.01 5.60 -8.67
N LYS A 69 7.06 5.25 -9.42
CA LYS A 69 7.38 5.87 -10.72
C LYS A 69 6.29 5.63 -11.78
N ILE A 70 5.73 4.42 -11.82
CA ILE A 70 4.60 4.09 -12.72
C ILE A 70 3.39 4.96 -12.38
N LEU A 71 3.05 5.08 -11.10
CA LEU A 71 1.91 5.88 -10.65
C LEU A 71 2.14 7.37 -10.90
N ALA A 72 3.34 7.88 -10.68
CA ALA A 72 3.70 9.27 -10.98
C ALA A 72 3.55 9.60 -12.48
N LYS A 73 4.01 8.71 -13.38
CA LYS A 73 3.82 8.85 -14.83
C LYS A 73 2.35 8.87 -15.25
N ARG A 74 1.47 8.25 -14.46
CA ARG A 74 0.01 8.27 -14.64
C ARG A 74 -0.66 9.51 -14.03
N GLY A 75 0.12 10.45 -13.47
CA GLY A 75 -0.36 11.69 -12.88
C GLY A 75 -0.83 11.56 -11.43
N CYS A 76 -0.51 10.46 -10.74
CA CYS A 76 -0.81 10.31 -9.33
C CYS A 76 0.18 11.14 -8.48
N ASN A 77 -0.28 12.25 -7.93
CA ASN A 77 0.53 13.13 -7.08
C ASN A 77 0.55 12.70 -5.62
N LYS A 78 -0.38 11.85 -5.22
CA LYS A 78 -0.49 11.30 -3.85
C LYS A 78 -0.91 9.84 -3.94
N VAL A 79 -0.21 8.98 -3.22
CA VAL A 79 -0.48 7.55 -3.15
C VAL A 79 -0.71 7.17 -1.69
N LEU A 80 -1.83 6.52 -1.41
CA LEU A 80 -2.09 5.88 -0.12
C LEU A 80 -1.68 4.41 -0.21
N TRP A 81 -0.74 4.01 0.63
CA TRP A 81 -0.28 2.63 0.73
C TRP A 81 -1.08 1.90 1.82
N GLU A 82 -2.11 1.19 1.41
CA GLU A 82 -2.89 0.28 2.26
C GLU A 82 -2.47 -1.16 1.97
N CYS A 83 -1.31 -1.55 2.43
CA CYS A 83 -0.69 -2.81 2.06
C CYS A 83 -0.30 -3.65 3.27
N GLY A 84 -0.04 -4.93 3.03
CA GLY A 84 0.43 -5.83 4.08
C GLY A 84 1.86 -5.49 4.54
N PRO A 85 2.31 -6.09 5.66
CA PRO A 85 3.55 -5.71 6.36
C PRO A 85 4.79 -5.78 5.47
N ARG A 86 4.91 -6.78 4.60
CA ARG A 86 6.07 -6.94 3.71
C ARG A 86 6.24 -5.77 2.74
N LEU A 87 5.15 -5.38 2.06
CA LEU A 87 5.20 -4.28 1.10
C LEU A 87 5.34 -2.93 1.81
N ALA A 88 4.72 -2.77 2.98
CA ALA A 88 4.85 -1.57 3.79
C ALA A 88 6.32 -1.37 4.24
N THR A 89 6.96 -2.42 4.75
CA THR A 89 8.39 -2.37 5.14
C THR A 89 9.28 -2.05 3.94
N ALA A 90 9.08 -2.73 2.80
CA ALA A 90 9.86 -2.47 1.59
C ALA A 90 9.68 -1.03 1.09
N ALA A 91 8.47 -0.46 1.15
CA ALA A 91 8.20 0.91 0.74
C ALA A 91 8.89 1.93 1.65
N ILE A 92 8.95 1.67 2.95
CA ILE A 92 9.67 2.50 3.92
C ILE A 92 11.18 2.42 3.66
N GLN A 93 11.74 1.22 3.52
CA GLN A 93 13.17 1.01 3.25
C GLN A 93 13.63 1.63 1.92
N SER A 94 12.73 1.70 0.94
CA SER A 94 12.98 2.34 -0.36
C SER A 94 12.72 3.85 -0.36
N ASN A 95 12.51 4.48 0.79
CA ASN A 95 12.19 5.90 0.94
C ASN A 95 10.99 6.36 0.09
N CYS A 96 10.01 5.47 -0.15
CA CYS A 96 8.81 5.78 -0.93
C CYS A 96 7.70 6.41 -0.09
N ILE A 97 7.86 6.47 1.24
CA ILE A 97 6.84 6.92 2.18
C ILE A 97 7.27 8.24 2.81
N GLN A 98 6.41 9.26 2.75
CA GLN A 98 6.63 10.57 3.37
C GLN A 98 5.90 10.70 4.70
N GLU A 99 4.73 10.08 4.83
CA GLU A 99 3.88 10.17 6.02
C GLU A 99 3.41 8.79 6.45
N LEU A 100 3.39 8.54 7.74
CA LEU A 100 2.78 7.36 8.36
C LEU A 100 1.54 7.79 9.15
N ILE A 101 0.42 7.11 8.92
CA ILE A 101 -0.81 7.28 9.69
C ILE A 101 -1.09 5.97 10.42
N THR A 102 -1.09 6.02 11.74
CA THR A 102 -1.32 4.86 12.60
C THR A 102 -2.58 5.07 13.43
N PHE A 103 -3.46 4.08 13.44
CA PHE A 103 -4.62 4.04 14.32
C PHE A 103 -4.37 3.06 15.46
N ILE A 104 -4.61 3.51 16.67
CA ILE A 104 -4.48 2.71 17.90
C ILE A 104 -5.85 2.61 18.53
N ALA A 105 -6.48 1.44 18.40
CA ALA A 105 -7.76 1.17 19.05
C ALA A 105 -7.54 0.81 20.52
N PRO A 106 -8.44 1.23 21.44
CA PRO A 106 -8.39 0.86 22.87
C PRO A 106 -8.91 -0.58 23.06
N LYS A 107 -8.23 -1.55 22.44
CA LYS A 107 -8.60 -2.97 22.44
C LYS A 107 -7.37 -3.83 22.66
N ILE A 108 -7.52 -4.91 23.40
CA ILE A 108 -6.47 -5.91 23.61
C ILE A 108 -6.80 -7.12 22.74
N LEU A 109 -5.94 -7.41 21.76
CA LEU A 109 -6.10 -8.59 20.93
C LEU A 109 -5.31 -9.78 21.47
N GLY A 110 -4.04 -9.57 21.81
CA GLY A 110 -3.13 -10.63 22.28
C GLY A 110 -2.85 -11.72 21.23
N GLY A 111 -2.03 -12.68 21.61
CA GLY A 111 -1.70 -13.87 20.81
C GLY A 111 -0.22 -13.93 20.38
N GLU A 112 0.36 -15.15 20.43
CA GLU A 112 1.77 -15.38 20.06
C GLU A 112 2.04 -15.11 18.58
N ASN A 113 1.03 -15.28 17.71
CA ASN A 113 1.12 -15.07 16.26
C ASN A 113 0.37 -13.81 15.81
N SER A 114 0.34 -12.77 16.65
CA SER A 114 -0.31 -11.51 16.27
C SER A 114 0.39 -10.90 15.05
N MET A 115 -0.41 -10.44 14.06
CA MET A 115 0.14 -9.80 12.88
C MET A 115 0.65 -8.41 13.23
N ASN A 116 1.90 -8.14 12.92
CA ASN A 116 2.47 -6.80 13.02
C ASN A 116 2.13 -5.98 11.77
N PRO A 117 1.94 -4.66 11.90
CA PRO A 117 1.67 -3.78 10.75
C PRO A 117 2.86 -3.66 9.80
N LEU A 118 4.06 -3.95 10.28
CA LEU A 118 5.31 -3.94 9.52
C LEU A 118 6.05 -5.27 9.73
N SER A 119 6.78 -5.72 8.72
CA SER A 119 7.72 -6.84 8.85
C SER A 119 8.99 -6.39 9.55
N ASP A 120 9.85 -7.34 9.85
CA ASP A 120 11.16 -7.07 10.44
C ASP A 120 12.03 -6.21 9.51
N PHE A 121 12.68 -5.21 10.09
CA PHE A 121 13.66 -4.36 9.44
C PHE A 121 15.09 -4.87 9.61
N GLU A 122 15.27 -5.96 10.38
CA GLU A 122 16.57 -6.56 10.71
C GLU A 122 17.54 -5.58 11.40
N PHE A 123 17.01 -4.57 12.13
CA PHE A 123 17.81 -3.65 12.91
C PHE A 123 18.59 -4.40 14.00
N ARG A 124 19.88 -4.14 14.10
CA ARG A 124 20.77 -4.75 15.08
C ARG A 124 21.10 -3.81 16.23
N GLU A 125 21.07 -2.51 15.96
CA GLU A 125 21.46 -1.49 16.92
C GLU A 125 20.42 -0.37 17.00
N MET A 126 20.35 0.28 18.16
CA MET A 126 19.35 1.33 18.44
C MET A 126 19.51 2.57 17.55
N HIS A 127 20.67 2.81 16.99
CA HIS A 127 20.88 3.97 16.10
C HIS A 127 20.33 3.75 14.68
N GLU A 128 20.07 2.49 14.30
CA GLU A 128 19.50 2.13 12.98
C GLU A 128 17.97 2.35 12.91
N ILE A 129 17.30 2.52 14.08
CA ILE A 129 15.85 2.71 14.10
C ILE A 129 15.44 3.97 13.35
N ILE A 130 14.35 3.83 12.58
CA ILE A 130 13.76 4.95 11.84
C ILE A 130 13.07 5.88 12.83
N LYS A 131 13.54 7.13 12.87
CA LYS A 131 12.95 8.19 13.70
C LYS A 131 11.94 8.98 12.86
N LEU A 132 10.72 9.07 13.36
CA LEU A 132 9.68 9.91 12.79
C LEU A 132 9.73 11.30 13.42
N SER A 133 9.23 12.29 12.69
CA SER A 133 9.12 13.69 13.13
C SER A 133 7.70 14.21 12.96
N ASP A 134 7.46 15.40 13.48
CA ASP A 134 6.22 16.18 13.29
C ASP A 134 4.96 15.38 13.63
N SER A 135 5.03 14.58 14.71
CA SER A 135 3.93 13.72 15.13
C SER A 135 2.74 14.53 15.64
N GLN A 136 1.60 14.33 15.03
CA GLN A 136 0.32 14.90 15.42
C GLN A 136 -0.58 13.80 15.95
N PHE A 137 -1.29 14.10 17.04
CA PHE A 137 -2.18 13.16 17.72
C PHE A 137 -3.60 13.70 17.67
N SER A 138 -4.56 12.85 17.33
CA SER A 138 -5.97 13.20 17.32
C SER A 138 -6.82 12.01 17.73
N LEU A 139 -8.03 12.26 18.24
CA LEU A 139 -9.02 11.22 18.49
C LEU A 139 -9.97 11.15 17.29
N ILE A 140 -10.20 9.93 16.80
CA ILE A 140 -11.19 9.65 15.76
C ILE A 140 -12.15 8.60 16.32
N GLY A 141 -13.30 9.04 16.78
CA GLY A 141 -14.15 8.22 17.61
C GLY A 141 -13.44 7.85 18.91
N ASN A 142 -13.25 6.55 19.15
CA ASN A 142 -12.53 6.03 20.33
C ASN A 142 -11.06 5.69 20.02
N ASP A 143 -10.61 5.83 18.79
CA ASP A 143 -9.26 5.47 18.38
C ASP A 143 -8.33 6.69 18.45
N ILE A 144 -7.06 6.46 18.78
CA ILE A 144 -6.01 7.45 18.65
C ILE A 144 -5.44 7.36 17.24
N CYS A 145 -5.48 8.47 16.51
CA CYS A 145 -4.80 8.60 15.23
C CYS A 145 -3.48 9.36 15.43
N VAL A 146 -2.38 8.74 15.02
CA VAL A 146 -1.04 9.34 15.02
C VAL A 146 -0.61 9.53 13.57
N LYS A 147 -0.35 10.77 13.19
CA LYS A 147 0.22 11.12 11.89
C LYS A 147 1.64 11.62 12.10
N SER A 148 2.62 11.01 11.44
CA SER A 148 4.03 11.34 11.57
C SER A 148 4.71 11.40 10.21
N SER A 149 5.77 12.21 10.10
CA SER A 149 6.57 12.34 8.89
C SER A 149 7.86 11.55 8.99
N PHE A 150 8.31 10.97 7.88
CA PHE A 150 9.67 10.45 7.77
C PHE A 150 10.63 11.61 7.54
N LYS A 151 11.77 11.61 8.23
CA LYS A 151 12.85 12.57 7.95
C LYS A 151 13.55 12.13 6.66
N ASN A 152 13.47 12.95 5.63
CA ASN A 152 14.32 12.83 4.44
C ASN A 152 15.74 13.25 4.75
#